data_d43abfd9a044c59dfc4f5152790a82ca
#
_entry.id   d43abfd9a044c59dfc4f5152790a82ca
#
_cell.length_a   1.000
_cell.length_b   1.000
_cell.length_c   1.000
_cell.angle_alpha   90.00
_cell.angle_beta   90.00
_cell.angle_gamma   90.00
#
_symmetry.space_group_name_H-M   'P 1'
#
loop_
_entity.id
_entity.type
_entity.pdbx_description
1 polymer ?
#
loop_
_entity_poly.entity_id
_entity_poly.type
_entity_poly.pdbx_seq_one_letter_code
_entity_poly.pdbx_strand_id
1 'polypeptide(L)'
;MRQSPSIVPTDRLDRIIYLVLEDFSSGAAWRETDEDRTAYDVVINDLLTGQYDQPLRVVAFNPLRGWSRDASEDIAEELARRADFQE
;
A
#
# COMPACT_ATOMS: atom_id res chain seq x y z
N MET A 1 -27.46 24.11 -12.18
CA MET A 1 -27.16 22.96 -11.37
C MET A 1 -25.78 23.09 -10.77
N ARG A 2 -25.69 22.68 -9.57
CA ARG A 2 -24.44 22.80 -8.86
C ARG A 2 -23.65 21.50 -8.92
N GLN A 3 -22.39 21.60 -9.28
CA GLN A 3 -21.52 20.45 -9.27
C GLN A 3 -20.70 20.40 -7.99
N SER A 4 -20.49 19.21 -7.48
CA SER A 4 -19.58 19.04 -6.36
C SER A 4 -18.16 19.33 -6.84
N PRO A 5 -17.38 20.08 -6.10
CA PRO A 5 -16.00 20.29 -6.48
C PRO A 5 -15.22 18.99 -6.42
N SER A 6 -14.29 18.80 -7.34
CA SER A 6 -13.36 17.69 -7.27
C SER A 6 -12.35 17.98 -6.18
N ILE A 7 -12.12 16.99 -5.34
CA ILE A 7 -11.12 17.13 -4.29
C ILE A 7 -9.73 17.04 -4.91
N VAL A 8 -9.55 16.13 -5.86
CA VAL A 8 -8.29 15.96 -6.59
C VAL A 8 -8.60 15.71 -8.06
N PRO A 9 -7.65 16.01 -8.96
CA PRO A 9 -7.81 15.67 -10.37
C PRO A 9 -7.99 14.17 -10.56
N THR A 10 -8.92 13.77 -11.42
CA THR A 10 -9.28 12.36 -11.58
C THR A 10 -8.14 11.51 -12.11
N ASP A 11 -7.38 12.02 -13.09
CA ASP A 11 -6.28 11.26 -13.67
C ASP A 11 -5.19 10.96 -12.64
N ARG A 12 -5.04 11.79 -11.64
CA ARG A 12 -4.08 11.58 -10.58
C ARG A 12 -4.43 10.37 -9.73
N LEU A 13 -5.70 10.01 -9.67
CA LEU A 13 -6.18 8.88 -8.88
C LEU A 13 -6.14 7.55 -9.63
N ASP A 14 -5.90 7.57 -10.94
CA ASP A 14 -5.89 6.33 -11.72
C ASP A 14 -4.53 5.64 -11.60
N ARG A 15 -4.32 5.06 -10.46
CA ARG A 15 -3.10 4.31 -10.16
C ARG A 15 -3.41 3.32 -9.05
N ILE A 16 -2.58 2.30 -8.96
CA ILE A 16 -2.69 1.33 -7.88
C ILE A 16 -1.87 1.81 -6.70
N ILE A 17 -2.50 1.92 -5.55
CA ILE A 17 -1.78 2.25 -4.31
C ILE A 17 -1.83 1.06 -3.36
N TYR A 18 -0.82 0.96 -2.51
CA TYR A 18 -0.67 -0.16 -1.58
C TYR A 18 -0.61 0.39 -0.16
N LEU A 19 -1.48 -0.12 0.70
CA LEU A 19 -1.48 0.26 2.12
C LEU A 19 -1.23 -0.97 2.98
N VAL A 20 -0.50 -0.77 4.06
CA VAL A 20 -0.12 -1.83 4.97
C VAL A 20 -0.92 -1.73 6.26
N LEU A 21 -1.53 -2.85 6.64
CA LEU A 21 -2.21 -2.99 7.92
C LEU A 21 -1.21 -3.54 8.92
N GLU A 22 -0.99 -2.84 10.02
CA GLU A 22 -0.05 -3.26 11.05
C GLU A 22 -0.77 -3.68 12.32
N ASP A 23 -0.15 -4.58 13.07
CA ASP A 23 -0.64 -5.02 14.36
C ASP A 23 0.04 -4.21 15.46
N PHE A 24 -0.77 -3.49 16.23
CA PHE A 24 -0.30 -2.74 17.38
C PHE A 24 -0.86 -3.37 18.65
N SER A 25 -0.27 -3.06 19.79
CA SER A 25 -0.73 -3.62 21.06
C SER A 25 -2.19 -3.29 21.34
N SER A 26 -2.72 -2.21 20.79
CA SER A 26 -4.11 -1.80 20.98
C SER A 26 -5.03 -2.34 19.87
N GLY A 27 -4.49 -3.07 18.91
CA GLY A 27 -5.25 -3.61 17.78
C GLY A 27 -4.60 -3.31 16.45
N ALA A 28 -5.22 -3.76 15.38
CA ALA A 28 -4.71 -3.54 14.03
C ALA A 28 -5.12 -2.17 13.52
N ALA A 29 -4.25 -1.54 12.76
CA ALA A 29 -4.53 -0.24 12.16
C ALA A 29 -3.77 -0.08 10.85
N TRP A 30 -4.35 0.68 9.93
CA TRP A 30 -3.68 1.03 8.69
C TRP A 30 -2.58 2.03 8.99
N ARG A 31 -1.41 1.77 8.41
CA ARG A 31 -0.29 2.70 8.58
C ARG A 31 -0.59 3.99 7.84
N GLU A 32 -0.48 5.10 8.53
CA GLU A 32 -0.61 6.40 7.90
C GLU A 32 0.58 6.61 6.98
N THR A 33 0.32 6.93 5.71
CA THR A 33 1.34 6.93 4.69
C THR A 33 1.11 8.09 3.73
N ASP A 34 2.17 8.79 3.39
CA ASP A 34 2.11 9.83 2.37
C ASP A 34 1.81 9.22 1.01
N GLU A 35 1.19 10.02 0.14
CA GLU A 35 0.78 9.55 -1.18
C GLU A 35 1.94 8.97 -1.98
N ASP A 36 3.10 9.58 -1.92
CA ASP A 36 4.26 9.13 -2.68
C ASP A 36 4.93 7.89 -2.12
N ARG A 37 4.46 7.41 -0.95
CA ARG A 37 5.00 6.18 -0.34
C ARG A 37 4.06 4.98 -0.53
N THR A 38 3.06 5.11 -1.40
CA THR A 38 2.08 4.05 -1.61
C THR A 38 2.34 3.23 -2.88
N ALA A 39 3.37 3.56 -3.64
CA ALA A 39 3.72 2.82 -4.86
C ALA A 39 4.30 1.45 -4.51
N TYR A 40 4.11 0.49 -5.41
CA TYR A 40 4.53 -0.89 -5.21
C TYR A 40 5.99 -0.99 -4.77
N ASP A 41 6.91 -0.37 -5.53
CA ASP A 41 8.34 -0.48 -5.23
C ASP A 41 8.71 0.15 -3.90
N VAL A 42 8.06 1.24 -3.56
CA VAL A 42 8.31 1.91 -2.29
C VAL A 42 7.86 1.05 -1.13
N VAL A 43 6.66 0.47 -1.22
CA VAL A 43 6.12 -0.40 -0.17
C VAL A 43 7.01 -1.64 -0.01
N ILE A 44 7.44 -2.26 -1.11
CA ILE A 44 8.33 -3.41 -1.05
C ILE A 44 9.63 -3.03 -0.33
N ASN A 45 10.23 -1.91 -0.72
CA ASN A 45 11.47 -1.47 -0.10
C ASN A 45 11.30 -1.17 1.39
N ASP A 46 10.20 -0.53 1.76
CA ASP A 46 9.93 -0.21 3.15
C ASP A 46 9.73 -1.48 3.99
N LEU A 47 9.09 -2.50 3.43
CA LEU A 47 8.95 -3.77 4.11
C LEU A 47 10.30 -4.48 4.28
N LEU A 48 11.14 -4.44 3.25
CA LEU A 48 12.47 -5.06 3.31
C LEU A 48 13.37 -4.40 4.34
N THR A 49 13.24 -3.09 4.49
CA THR A 49 14.13 -2.33 5.38
C THR A 49 13.59 -2.19 6.79
N GLY A 50 12.47 -2.84 7.09
CA GLY A 50 11.93 -2.85 8.45
C GLY A 50 11.23 -1.59 8.88
N GLN A 51 10.68 -0.84 7.93
CA GLN A 51 9.92 0.37 8.25
C GLN A 51 8.58 0.06 8.90
N TYR A 52 8.10 -1.16 8.76
CA TYR A 52 6.88 -1.64 9.38
C TYR A 52 7.24 -2.68 10.43
N ASP A 53 6.71 -2.56 11.63
CA ASP A 53 7.06 -3.45 12.73
C ASP A 53 6.39 -4.82 12.63
N GLN A 54 5.09 -4.84 12.46
CA GLN A 54 4.34 -6.09 12.40
C GLN A 54 3.26 -6.00 11.33
N PRO A 55 3.67 -6.09 10.06
CA PRO A 55 2.69 -6.01 8.98
C PRO A 55 1.83 -7.25 8.94
N LEU A 56 0.51 -7.06 8.86
CA LEU A 56 -0.46 -8.14 8.80
C LEU A 56 -0.94 -8.40 7.38
N ARG A 57 -1.20 -7.34 6.64
CA ARG A 57 -1.80 -7.41 5.31
C ARG A 57 -1.35 -6.24 4.47
N VAL A 58 -1.30 -6.46 3.17
CA VAL A 58 -1.12 -5.37 2.21
C VAL A 58 -2.33 -5.39 1.28
N VAL A 59 -3.00 -4.26 1.15
CA VAL A 59 -4.15 -4.13 0.27
C VAL A 59 -3.81 -3.19 -0.87
N ALA A 60 -4.06 -3.63 -2.09
CA ALA A 60 -3.91 -2.82 -3.29
C ALA A 60 -5.27 -2.29 -3.69
N PHE A 61 -5.35 -1.02 -4.08
CA PHE A 61 -6.60 -0.48 -4.57
C PHE A 61 -6.36 0.66 -5.55
N ASN A 62 -7.39 0.94 -6.35
CA ASN A 62 -7.36 2.03 -7.31
C ASN A 62 -8.46 3.02 -6.90
N PRO A 63 -8.09 4.21 -6.41
CA PRO A 63 -9.08 5.17 -5.92
C PRO A 63 -10.04 5.68 -6.99
N LEU A 64 -9.59 5.78 -8.23
CA LEU A 64 -10.46 6.25 -9.30
C LEU A 64 -11.44 5.17 -9.73
N ARG A 65 -10.96 3.95 -9.93
CA ARG A 65 -11.77 2.85 -10.47
C ARG A 65 -12.56 2.11 -9.40
N GLY A 66 -12.23 2.34 -8.15
CA GLY A 66 -13.03 1.85 -7.03
C GLY A 66 -12.90 0.37 -6.73
N TRP A 67 -11.78 -0.26 -7.10
CA TRP A 67 -11.57 -1.66 -6.74
C TRP A 67 -10.46 -1.78 -5.69
N SER A 68 -10.51 -2.88 -4.96
CA SER A 68 -9.46 -3.22 -4.00
C SER A 68 -9.29 -4.73 -3.98
N ARG A 69 -8.10 -5.17 -3.57
CA ARG A 69 -7.82 -6.59 -3.38
C ARG A 69 -6.72 -6.78 -2.35
N ASP A 70 -6.73 -7.94 -1.73
CA ASP A 70 -5.64 -8.34 -0.82
C ASP A 70 -4.43 -8.71 -1.68
N ALA A 71 -3.33 -8.00 -1.50
CA ALA A 71 -2.09 -8.22 -2.23
C ALA A 71 -1.02 -8.89 -1.37
N SER A 72 -1.38 -9.37 -0.17
CA SER A 72 -0.41 -9.86 0.80
C SER A 72 0.43 -11.01 0.27
N GLU A 73 -0.18 -11.96 -0.43
CA GLU A 73 0.54 -13.11 -0.98
C GLU A 73 1.54 -12.70 -2.05
N ASP A 74 1.11 -11.84 -2.97
CA ASP A 74 1.99 -11.35 -4.04
C ASP A 74 3.17 -10.59 -3.45
N ILE A 75 2.91 -9.78 -2.44
CA ILE A 75 3.95 -9.01 -1.78
C ILE A 75 4.93 -9.95 -1.06
N ALA A 76 4.41 -10.96 -0.36
CA ALA A 76 5.27 -11.92 0.34
C ALA A 76 6.19 -12.66 -0.62
N GLU A 77 5.68 -13.06 -1.78
CA GLU A 77 6.49 -13.73 -2.79
C GLU A 77 7.59 -12.82 -3.31
N GLU A 78 7.28 -11.56 -3.54
CA GLU A 78 8.29 -10.61 -4.01
C GLU A 78 9.35 -10.35 -2.94
N LEU A 79 8.95 -10.25 -1.68
CA LEU A 79 9.90 -10.07 -0.59
C LEU A 79 10.86 -11.25 -0.49
N ALA A 80 10.34 -12.46 -0.60
CA ALA A 80 11.17 -13.67 -0.56
C ALA A 80 12.17 -13.68 -1.70
N ARG A 81 11.74 -13.32 -2.90
CA ARG A 81 12.61 -13.30 -4.06
C ARG A 81 13.72 -12.27 -3.91
N ARG A 82 13.40 -11.08 -3.41
CA ARG A 82 14.39 -10.02 -3.23
C ARG A 82 15.36 -10.35 -2.11
N ALA A 83 14.89 -11.01 -1.06
CA ALA A 83 15.76 -11.44 0.03
C ALA A 83 16.82 -12.43 -0.46
N ASP A 84 16.45 -13.33 -1.37
CA ASP A 84 17.40 -14.28 -1.95
C ASP A 84 18.51 -13.58 -2.74
N PHE A 85 18.19 -12.48 -3.39
CA PHE A 85 19.18 -11.73 -4.15
C PHE A 85 20.10 -10.88 -3.28
N GLN A 86 19.72 -10.61 -2.06
CA GLN A 86 20.48 -9.72 -1.17
C GLN A 86 21.53 -10.46 -0.33
N GLU A 87 21.58 -11.74 -0.41
CA GLU A 87 22.58 -12.53 0.31
C GLU A 87 23.99 -12.46 -0.29
#